data_43815074bcdf6b3e1cbd1d639d11658e
#
_entry.id   43815074bcdf6b3e1cbd1d639d11658e
#
_cell.length_a   1.000
_cell.length_b   1.000
_cell.length_c   1.000
_cell.angle_alpha   90.00
_cell.angle_beta   90.00
_cell.angle_gamma   90.00
#
_symmetry.space_group_name_H-M   'P 1'
#
loop_
_entity.id
_entity.type
_entity.pdbx_description
1 polymer ?
#
loop_
_entity_poly.entity_id
_entity_poly.type
_entity_poly.pdbx_seq_one_letter_code
_entity_poly.pdbx_strand_id
1 'polypeptide(L)'
;MARARPILLVHHDDSPPAPGPRTRRFVAWTLRHGTLLWVVAILLAVPAAWRTVTLYQHLRSDVEELLPRDAPSVVAIGELRRRMAGLQYLGVMVDIGRPQNLPAGERLLDDLAGRVRQYPKTEVSDVRVGFAAEKAFVEAHAGSLIDLQDLRTIRQRVEDRLHWEYAKKTGTLLDEGEPAPPLDFGDIERKYAGQLGGTDLEGNRFSNGSRGLTLMIIEVGGFSTGASQAAALIRHLQDDVRDLGGTDHYAPGMRIGLAGDVAISAEEMAALVQDLTLSSALVVVVVLLALFVFYRWARSLPALFLPLGLAAVYAFGLASLPPFRITELNSNTAFLGSIIVGNGINFGIIQLARYLEARRNGRTVEDALAVALWGTRWGTLSAAMAAGIAYASLVAMQFRGFRQFG
;
A
#
# COMPACT_ATOMS: atom_id res chain seq x y z
N MET A 1 15.53 57.01 42.06
CA MET A 1 14.86 57.67 40.93
C MET A 1 15.71 57.53 39.69
N ALA A 2 15.53 56.45 38.91
CA ALA A 2 16.22 56.21 37.64
C ALA A 2 15.31 56.74 36.53
N ARG A 3 15.81 57.75 35.80
CA ARG A 3 15.13 58.31 34.62
C ARG A 3 15.16 57.27 33.47
N ALA A 4 13.98 56.78 33.07
CA ALA A 4 13.81 56.02 31.85
C ALA A 4 14.20 56.90 30.63
N ARG A 5 15.15 56.45 29.83
CA ARG A 5 15.47 57.06 28.52
C ARG A 5 14.30 56.79 27.55
N PRO A 6 13.82 57.81 26.83
CA PRO A 6 12.81 57.58 25.80
C PRO A 6 13.42 56.69 24.71
N ILE A 7 12.70 55.61 24.41
CA ILE A 7 12.97 54.79 23.18
C ILE A 7 12.70 55.73 22.02
N LEU A 8 13.77 56.10 21.31
CA LEU A 8 13.72 56.77 20.03
C LEU A 8 13.02 55.78 19.06
N LEU A 9 11.73 56.00 18.80
CA LEU A 9 11.04 55.45 17.66
C LEU A 9 11.71 56.03 16.42
N VAL A 10 12.73 55.31 15.89
CA VAL A 10 13.26 55.53 14.56
C VAL A 10 12.06 55.31 13.61
N HIS A 11 11.46 56.35 13.12
CA HIS A 11 10.57 56.32 11.98
C HIS A 11 11.43 55.81 10.80
N HIS A 12 11.52 54.50 10.64
CA HIS A 12 11.91 53.93 9.37
C HIS A 12 10.82 54.35 8.38
N ASP A 13 11.22 55.13 7.40
CA ASP A 13 10.44 55.41 6.22
C ASP A 13 10.26 54.04 5.51
N ASP A 14 9.22 53.29 5.91
CA ASP A 14 8.89 51.97 5.44
C ASP A 14 8.32 51.96 4.00
N SER A 15 8.54 53.06 3.25
CA SER A 15 8.24 53.05 1.84
C SER A 15 9.17 52.07 1.13
N PRO A 16 8.63 50.99 0.57
CA PRO A 16 9.47 49.95 -0.08
C PRO A 16 10.29 50.62 -1.18
N PRO A 17 11.60 50.28 -1.27
CA PRO A 17 12.47 50.91 -2.27
C PRO A 17 11.86 50.81 -3.68
N ALA A 18 11.91 51.91 -4.44
CA ALA A 18 11.31 51.96 -5.73
C ALA A 18 11.80 50.84 -6.65
N PRO A 19 10.92 50.17 -7.40
CA PRO A 19 11.32 49.07 -8.28
C PRO A 19 12.30 49.54 -9.33
N GLY A 20 13.42 48.78 -9.48
CA GLY A 20 14.44 49.14 -10.47
C GLY A 20 13.94 49.06 -11.92
N PRO A 21 14.62 49.74 -12.85
CA PRO A 21 14.20 49.80 -14.25
C PRO A 21 14.11 48.41 -14.92
N ARG A 22 14.93 47.46 -14.50
CA ARG A 22 14.88 46.06 -15.01
C ARG A 22 13.57 45.35 -14.60
N THR A 23 13.13 45.53 -13.35
CA THR A 23 11.88 44.93 -12.83
C THR A 23 10.66 45.51 -13.57
N ARG A 24 10.62 46.82 -13.81
CA ARG A 24 9.54 47.46 -14.60
C ARG A 24 9.48 46.92 -16.02
N ARG A 25 10.63 46.84 -16.72
CA ARG A 25 10.70 46.25 -18.06
C ARG A 25 10.22 44.80 -18.10
N PHE A 26 10.60 43.99 -17.12
CA PHE A 26 10.17 42.62 -17.00
C PHE A 26 8.65 42.53 -16.79
N VAL A 27 8.07 43.31 -15.91
CA VAL A 27 6.62 43.34 -15.68
C VAL A 27 5.86 43.83 -16.93
N ALA A 28 6.32 44.88 -17.59
CA ALA A 28 5.73 45.39 -18.84
C ALA A 28 5.77 44.32 -19.94
N TRP A 29 6.88 43.61 -20.09
CA TRP A 29 7.04 42.50 -21.01
C TRP A 29 6.09 41.34 -20.70
N THR A 30 5.99 40.95 -19.41
CA THR A 30 5.09 39.90 -18.95
C THR A 30 3.63 40.25 -19.20
N LEU A 31 3.22 41.48 -18.93
CA LEU A 31 1.85 41.95 -19.20
C LEU A 31 1.54 41.95 -20.69
N ARG A 32 2.51 42.36 -21.54
CA ARG A 32 2.35 42.38 -22.99
C ARG A 32 2.21 40.99 -23.61
N HIS A 33 2.92 40.00 -23.04
CA HIS A 33 2.95 38.62 -23.55
C HIS A 33 2.17 37.65 -22.66
N GLY A 34 1.30 38.14 -21.77
CA GLY A 34 0.62 37.32 -20.75
C GLY A 34 -0.15 36.15 -21.34
N THR A 35 -0.88 36.34 -22.44
CA THR A 35 -1.61 35.26 -23.13
C THR A 35 -0.67 34.20 -23.69
N LEU A 36 0.43 34.61 -24.31
CA LEU A 36 1.44 33.70 -24.84
C LEU A 36 2.08 32.87 -23.71
N LEU A 37 2.43 33.51 -22.59
CA LEU A 37 3.01 32.86 -21.45
C LEU A 37 2.05 31.82 -20.85
N TRP A 38 0.76 32.14 -20.76
CA TRP A 38 -0.25 31.18 -20.29
C TRP A 38 -0.41 30.01 -21.27
N VAL A 39 -0.44 30.26 -22.58
CA VAL A 39 -0.52 29.20 -23.58
C VAL A 39 0.68 28.27 -23.49
N VAL A 40 1.89 28.81 -23.39
CA VAL A 40 3.12 28.01 -23.22
C VAL A 40 3.08 27.22 -21.92
N ALA A 41 2.68 27.85 -20.82
CA ALA A 41 2.57 27.16 -19.54
C ALA A 41 1.57 26.00 -19.60
N ILE A 42 0.38 26.20 -20.17
CA ILE A 42 -0.62 25.14 -20.31
C ILE A 42 -0.11 24.04 -21.26
N LEU A 43 0.53 24.38 -22.36
CA LEU A 43 1.08 23.40 -23.30
C LEU A 43 2.13 22.51 -22.65
N LEU A 44 3.02 23.08 -21.83
CA LEU A 44 4.02 22.35 -21.07
C LEU A 44 3.39 21.54 -19.90
N ALA A 45 2.27 22.01 -19.37
CA ALA A 45 1.57 21.30 -18.30
C ALA A 45 0.92 19.99 -18.77
N VAL A 46 0.54 19.86 -20.04
CA VAL A 46 -0.08 18.63 -20.56
C VAL A 46 0.82 17.39 -20.40
N PRO A 47 2.06 17.37 -20.92
CA PRO A 47 2.96 16.23 -20.71
C PRO A 47 3.35 16.05 -19.26
N ALA A 48 3.50 17.14 -18.49
CA ALA A 48 3.78 17.06 -17.07
C ALA A 48 2.61 16.45 -16.28
N ALA A 49 1.37 16.82 -16.60
CA ALA A 49 0.16 16.26 -16.00
C ALA A 49 0.03 14.76 -16.30
N TRP A 50 0.29 14.36 -17.55
CA TRP A 50 0.31 12.94 -17.90
C TRP A 50 1.29 12.17 -17.02
N ARG A 51 2.54 12.66 -16.90
CA ARG A 51 3.56 12.04 -16.04
C ARG A 51 3.13 12.02 -14.58
N THR A 52 2.54 13.09 -14.08
CA THR A 52 2.01 13.15 -12.70
C THR A 52 0.94 12.09 -12.48
N VAL A 53 -0.04 11.98 -13.38
CA VAL A 53 -1.09 10.95 -13.29
C VAL A 53 -0.48 9.54 -13.32
N THR A 54 0.47 9.29 -14.21
CA THR A 54 1.17 7.99 -14.30
C THR A 54 1.89 7.66 -12.99
N LEU A 55 2.57 8.62 -12.35
CA LEU A 55 3.24 8.44 -11.07
C LEU A 55 2.24 8.06 -9.95
N TYR A 56 1.10 8.74 -9.89
CA TYR A 56 0.05 8.43 -8.90
C TYR A 56 -0.68 7.12 -9.16
N GLN A 57 -0.68 6.61 -10.38
CA GLN A 57 -1.20 5.28 -10.71
C GLN A 57 -0.26 4.14 -10.29
N HIS A 58 1.03 4.43 -10.09
CA HIS A 58 2.06 3.46 -9.69
C HIS A 58 2.53 3.74 -8.26
N LEU A 59 1.58 3.80 -7.32
CA LEU A 59 1.87 3.90 -5.90
C LEU A 59 2.31 2.54 -5.36
N ARG A 60 3.35 2.54 -4.55
CA ARG A 60 3.83 1.36 -3.82
C ARG A 60 3.79 1.61 -2.32
N SER A 61 3.23 0.67 -1.58
CA SER A 61 3.14 0.69 -0.12
C SER A 61 4.11 -0.27 0.57
N ASP A 62 4.85 -1.09 -0.20
CA ASP A 62 5.74 -2.10 0.34
C ASP A 62 6.82 -1.48 1.24
N VAL A 63 6.91 -1.95 2.48
CA VAL A 63 7.91 -1.48 3.46
C VAL A 63 9.35 -1.70 2.95
N GLU A 64 9.56 -2.74 2.15
CA GLU A 64 10.85 -3.05 1.52
C GLU A 64 11.32 -1.95 0.56
N GLU A 65 10.38 -1.29 -0.13
CA GLU A 65 10.68 -0.17 -1.03
C GLU A 65 11.17 1.08 -0.28
N LEU A 66 10.90 1.16 1.00
CA LEU A 66 11.35 2.26 1.86
C LEU A 66 12.79 2.06 2.34
N LEU A 67 13.26 0.81 2.41
CA LEU A 67 14.60 0.46 2.90
C LEU A 67 15.68 0.57 1.81
N PRO A 68 16.96 0.70 2.17
CA PRO A 68 18.07 0.61 1.22
C PRO A 68 18.07 -0.75 0.49
N ARG A 69 18.37 -0.77 -0.81
CA ARG A 69 18.41 -2.01 -1.61
C ARG A 69 19.47 -2.99 -1.15
N ASP A 70 20.51 -2.50 -0.52
CA ASP A 70 21.66 -3.24 0.02
C ASP A 70 21.45 -3.66 1.48
N ALA A 71 20.33 -3.31 2.10
CA ALA A 71 20.01 -3.77 3.44
C ALA A 71 19.94 -5.30 3.48
N PRO A 72 20.61 -5.98 4.46
CA PRO A 72 20.66 -7.44 4.51
C PRO A 72 19.28 -8.12 4.48
N SER A 73 18.29 -7.51 5.12
CA SER A 73 16.90 -7.99 5.11
C SER A 73 16.27 -7.92 3.73
N VAL A 74 16.48 -6.81 2.99
CA VAL A 74 15.93 -6.62 1.63
C VAL A 74 16.58 -7.60 0.65
N VAL A 75 17.90 -7.79 0.75
CA VAL A 75 18.63 -8.77 -0.05
C VAL A 75 18.15 -10.19 0.27
N ALA A 76 18.00 -10.53 1.55
CA ALA A 76 17.54 -11.85 1.97
C ALA A 76 16.11 -12.14 1.50
N ILE A 77 15.18 -11.19 1.63
CA ILE A 77 13.81 -11.34 1.11
C ILE A 77 13.82 -11.47 -0.40
N GLY A 78 14.61 -10.67 -1.11
CA GLY A 78 14.74 -10.77 -2.56
C GLY A 78 15.27 -12.14 -3.02
N GLU A 79 16.20 -12.73 -2.27
CA GLU A 79 16.72 -14.07 -2.55
C GLU A 79 15.68 -15.15 -2.22
N LEU A 80 14.99 -15.01 -1.08
CA LEU A 80 13.91 -15.90 -0.69
C LEU A 80 12.79 -15.94 -1.74
N ARG A 81 12.38 -14.76 -2.21
CA ARG A 81 11.38 -14.62 -3.27
C ARG A 81 11.79 -15.29 -4.57
N ARG A 82 13.07 -15.20 -4.95
CA ARG A 82 13.56 -15.87 -6.16
C ARG A 82 13.59 -17.39 -6.06
N ARG A 83 13.78 -17.93 -4.86
CA ARG A 83 13.92 -19.39 -4.63
C ARG A 83 12.60 -20.06 -4.23
N MET A 84 11.70 -19.32 -3.63
CA MET A 84 10.40 -19.83 -3.14
C MET A 84 9.27 -19.09 -3.84
N ALA A 85 8.56 -19.78 -4.70
CA ALA A 85 7.29 -19.29 -5.23
C ALA A 85 6.20 -19.38 -4.15
N GLY A 86 5.20 -18.47 -4.19
CA GLY A 86 4.05 -18.57 -3.31
C GLY A 86 4.23 -18.03 -1.89
N LEU A 87 5.19 -17.11 -1.66
CA LEU A 87 5.35 -16.43 -0.36
C LEU A 87 4.19 -15.47 -0.03
N GLN A 88 3.42 -15.10 -1.03
CA GLN A 88 2.26 -14.25 -0.85
C GLN A 88 1.01 -15.03 -1.20
N TYR A 89 0.02 -14.87 -0.36
CA TYR A 89 -1.24 -15.59 -0.53
C TYR A 89 -2.44 -14.68 -0.32
N LEU A 90 -3.54 -15.06 -0.99
CA LEU A 90 -4.88 -14.55 -0.76
C LEU A 90 -5.71 -15.69 -0.19
N GLY A 91 -6.12 -15.57 1.05
CA GLY A 91 -7.06 -16.45 1.70
C GLY A 91 -8.49 -16.04 1.38
N VAL A 92 -9.28 -16.94 0.85
CA VAL A 92 -10.72 -16.75 0.65
C VAL A 92 -11.44 -17.56 1.71
N MET A 93 -12.01 -16.86 2.69
CA MET A 93 -12.75 -17.49 3.79
C MET A 93 -14.25 -17.40 3.50
N VAL A 94 -14.96 -18.49 3.70
CA VAL A 94 -16.41 -18.53 3.67
C VAL A 94 -16.92 -18.81 5.08
N ASP A 95 -17.57 -17.81 5.67
CA ASP A 95 -18.40 -17.98 6.86
C ASP A 95 -19.71 -18.62 6.42
N ILE A 96 -19.94 -19.86 6.84
CA ILE A 96 -21.10 -20.66 6.44
C ILE A 96 -22.38 -20.30 7.23
N GLY A 97 -22.25 -19.47 8.27
CA GLY A 97 -23.35 -19.02 9.12
C GLY A 97 -23.98 -20.12 9.97
N ARG A 98 -24.25 -21.30 9.39
CA ARG A 98 -24.82 -22.47 10.07
C ARG A 98 -24.02 -23.73 9.72
N PRO A 99 -23.74 -24.65 10.68
CA PRO A 99 -22.94 -25.85 10.42
C PRO A 99 -23.45 -26.71 9.25
N GLN A 100 -24.74 -26.78 9.08
CA GLN A 100 -25.39 -27.53 7.97
C GLN A 100 -25.09 -26.96 6.57
N ASN A 101 -24.60 -25.72 6.48
CA ASN A 101 -24.22 -25.10 5.21
C ASN A 101 -22.79 -25.45 4.79
N LEU A 102 -22.03 -26.21 5.61
CA LEU A 102 -20.64 -26.55 5.29
C LEU A 102 -20.46 -27.15 3.89
N PRO A 103 -21.28 -28.15 3.46
CA PRO A 103 -21.15 -28.68 2.10
C PRO A 103 -21.47 -27.68 0.99
N ALA A 104 -22.27 -26.67 1.29
CA ALA A 104 -22.55 -25.58 0.34
C ALA A 104 -21.37 -24.60 0.23
N GLY A 105 -20.76 -24.27 1.35
CA GLY A 105 -19.54 -23.44 1.38
C GLY A 105 -18.37 -24.12 0.67
N GLU A 106 -18.20 -25.40 0.87
CA GLU A 106 -17.18 -26.19 0.17
C GLU A 106 -17.40 -26.25 -1.35
N ARG A 107 -18.65 -26.43 -1.80
CA ARG A 107 -19.00 -26.39 -3.23
C ARG A 107 -18.71 -25.00 -3.83
N LEU A 108 -19.06 -23.93 -3.14
CA LEU A 108 -18.73 -22.58 -3.59
C LEU A 108 -17.21 -22.41 -3.80
N LEU A 109 -16.40 -22.89 -2.84
CA LEU A 109 -14.93 -22.81 -2.97
C LEU A 109 -14.38 -23.71 -4.07
N ASP A 110 -14.99 -24.88 -4.35
CA ASP A 110 -14.57 -25.74 -5.45
C ASP A 110 -14.85 -25.10 -6.81
N ASP A 111 -16.06 -24.55 -7.00
CA ASP A 111 -16.44 -23.86 -8.22
C ASP A 111 -15.57 -22.63 -8.46
N LEU A 112 -15.30 -21.85 -7.41
CA LEU A 112 -14.42 -20.69 -7.46
C LEU A 112 -12.97 -21.11 -7.74
N ALA A 113 -12.47 -22.17 -7.10
CA ALA A 113 -11.13 -22.71 -7.36
C ALA A 113 -10.98 -23.19 -8.81
N GLY A 114 -12.05 -23.77 -9.37
CA GLY A 114 -12.07 -24.18 -10.78
C GLY A 114 -11.86 -22.99 -11.74
N ARG A 115 -12.44 -21.84 -11.45
CA ARG A 115 -12.23 -20.60 -12.23
C ARG A 115 -10.86 -19.99 -12.00
N VAL A 116 -10.46 -19.83 -10.75
CA VAL A 116 -9.18 -19.21 -10.37
C VAL A 116 -7.99 -19.99 -10.92
N ARG A 117 -8.07 -21.32 -11.05
CA ARG A 117 -7.02 -22.13 -11.69
C ARG A 117 -6.84 -21.82 -13.18
N GLN A 118 -7.79 -21.17 -13.83
CA GLN A 118 -7.71 -20.75 -15.24
C GLN A 118 -7.02 -19.37 -15.39
N TYR A 119 -6.77 -18.67 -14.29
CA TYR A 119 -6.07 -17.38 -14.32
C TYR A 119 -4.64 -17.54 -14.83
N PRO A 120 -4.04 -16.49 -15.42
CA PRO A 120 -2.66 -16.53 -15.86
C PRO A 120 -1.72 -16.93 -14.71
N LYS A 121 -0.72 -17.78 -15.01
CA LYS A 121 0.28 -18.20 -14.02
C LYS A 121 1.13 -17.05 -13.45
N THR A 122 1.11 -15.90 -14.10
CA THR A 122 1.68 -14.66 -13.60
C THR A 122 0.86 -14.01 -12.48
N GLU A 123 -0.43 -14.34 -12.38
CA GLU A 123 -1.33 -13.84 -11.33
C GLU A 123 -1.52 -14.88 -10.22
N VAL A 124 -1.75 -16.14 -10.59
CA VAL A 124 -2.00 -17.22 -9.64
C VAL A 124 -1.09 -18.40 -9.95
N SER A 125 -0.22 -18.77 -8.99
CA SER A 125 0.67 -19.92 -9.11
C SER A 125 -0.01 -21.22 -8.75
N ASP A 126 -0.77 -21.24 -7.64
CA ASP A 126 -1.49 -22.42 -7.17
C ASP A 126 -2.77 -22.03 -6.39
N VAL A 127 -3.72 -22.98 -6.32
CA VAL A 127 -4.96 -22.83 -5.57
C VAL A 127 -5.22 -24.07 -4.74
N ARG A 128 -5.26 -23.90 -3.43
CA ARG A 128 -5.47 -24.99 -2.47
C ARG A 128 -6.76 -24.80 -1.68
N VAL A 129 -7.60 -25.82 -1.66
CA VAL A 129 -8.83 -25.89 -0.86
C VAL A 129 -8.70 -26.84 0.33
N GLY A 130 -7.53 -27.43 0.51
CA GLY A 130 -7.25 -28.40 1.56
C GLY A 130 -5.81 -28.91 1.46
N PHE A 131 -5.50 -29.94 2.24
CA PHE A 131 -4.16 -30.53 2.42
C PHE A 131 -4.08 -31.99 1.94
N ALA A 132 -4.91 -32.37 0.97
CA ALA A 132 -4.96 -33.74 0.44
C ALA A 132 -3.62 -34.18 -0.16
N ALA A 133 -2.88 -33.29 -0.83
CA ALA A 133 -1.59 -33.59 -1.41
C ALA A 133 -0.51 -33.79 -0.33
N GLU A 134 -0.50 -32.96 0.69
CA GLU A 134 0.41 -33.06 1.84
C GLU A 134 0.15 -34.34 2.61
N LYS A 135 -1.13 -34.69 2.83
CA LYS A 135 -1.53 -35.93 3.48
C LYS A 135 -1.07 -37.16 2.70
N ALA A 136 -1.31 -37.17 1.39
CA ALA A 136 -0.83 -38.26 0.52
C ALA A 136 0.70 -38.38 0.54
N PHE A 137 1.43 -37.26 0.57
CA PHE A 137 2.88 -37.25 0.72
C PHE A 137 3.33 -37.86 2.05
N VAL A 138 2.70 -37.45 3.17
CA VAL A 138 3.01 -37.98 4.51
C VAL A 138 2.70 -39.48 4.58
N GLU A 139 1.56 -39.91 4.06
CA GLU A 139 1.19 -41.32 4.02
C GLU A 139 2.19 -42.16 3.20
N ALA A 140 2.59 -41.68 2.04
CA ALA A 140 3.55 -42.37 1.16
C ALA A 140 4.95 -42.45 1.78
N HIS A 141 5.33 -41.51 2.64
CA HIS A 141 6.67 -41.41 3.23
C HIS A 141 6.65 -41.62 4.76
N ALA A 142 5.56 -42.12 5.33
CA ALA A 142 5.38 -42.29 6.76
C ALA A 142 6.56 -43.02 7.44
N GLY A 143 7.07 -44.09 6.82
CA GLY A 143 8.21 -44.83 7.33
C GLY A 143 9.52 -44.01 7.44
N SER A 144 9.66 -42.94 6.69
CA SER A 144 10.81 -42.02 6.74
C SER A 144 10.61 -40.83 7.66
N LEU A 145 9.35 -40.52 8.00
CA LEU A 145 8.96 -39.35 8.79
C LEU A 145 8.71 -39.68 10.28
N ILE A 146 8.51 -40.97 10.59
CA ILE A 146 8.30 -41.47 11.96
C ILE A 146 9.67 -41.66 12.65
N ASP A 147 9.74 -41.28 13.93
CA ASP A 147 10.94 -41.48 14.75
C ASP A 147 11.36 -42.95 14.77
N LEU A 148 12.67 -43.20 14.71
CA LEU A 148 13.23 -44.57 14.76
C LEU A 148 12.79 -45.36 16.00
N GLN A 149 12.58 -44.70 17.12
CA GLN A 149 12.12 -45.34 18.35
C GLN A 149 10.67 -45.81 18.20
N ASP A 150 9.80 -45.04 17.63
CA ASP A 150 8.40 -45.39 17.36
C ASP A 150 8.30 -46.54 16.36
N LEU A 151 9.14 -46.52 15.31
CA LEU A 151 9.23 -47.63 14.34
C LEU A 151 9.67 -48.93 15.03
N ARG A 152 10.61 -48.87 15.97
CA ARG A 152 11.03 -50.06 16.77
C ARG A 152 9.88 -50.55 17.62
N THR A 153 9.13 -49.66 18.25
CA THR A 153 7.97 -50.01 19.07
C THR A 153 6.86 -50.65 18.21
N ILE A 154 6.59 -50.12 17.04
CA ILE A 154 5.65 -50.71 16.08
C ILE A 154 6.08 -52.12 15.71
N ARG A 155 7.35 -52.24 15.30
CA ARG A 155 7.91 -53.55 14.93
C ARG A 155 7.81 -54.57 16.07
N GLN A 156 8.15 -54.17 17.28
CA GLN A 156 8.09 -55.07 18.44
C GLN A 156 6.66 -55.53 18.73
N ARG A 157 5.68 -54.63 18.72
CA ARG A 157 4.25 -54.96 18.91
C ARG A 157 3.75 -55.95 17.85
N VAL A 158 4.17 -55.77 16.59
CA VAL A 158 3.82 -56.67 15.48
C VAL A 158 4.50 -58.01 15.64
N GLU A 159 5.80 -58.07 15.98
CA GLU A 159 6.55 -59.31 16.24
C GLU A 159 5.96 -60.08 17.40
N ASP A 160 5.65 -59.43 18.54
CA ASP A 160 5.04 -60.06 19.71
C ASP A 160 3.67 -60.68 19.37
N ARG A 161 2.84 -59.95 18.62
CA ARG A 161 1.55 -60.45 18.14
C ARG A 161 1.72 -61.62 17.17
N LEU A 162 2.67 -61.56 16.26
CA LEU A 162 2.96 -62.62 15.30
C LEU A 162 3.41 -63.89 16.02
N HIS A 163 4.33 -63.74 16.99
CA HIS A 163 4.78 -64.88 17.80
C HIS A 163 3.65 -65.54 18.58
N TRP A 164 2.77 -64.75 19.18
CA TRP A 164 1.61 -65.25 19.88
C TRP A 164 0.63 -66.01 18.95
N GLU A 165 0.29 -65.44 17.78
CA GLU A 165 -0.59 -66.08 16.79
C GLU A 165 0.05 -67.39 16.24
N TYR A 166 1.37 -67.39 16.02
CA TYR A 166 2.07 -68.58 15.58
C TYR A 166 2.06 -69.66 16.66
N ALA A 167 2.35 -69.32 17.90
CA ALA A 167 2.34 -70.25 19.03
C ALA A 167 0.94 -70.83 19.28
N LYS A 168 -0.09 -70.01 19.17
CA LYS A 168 -1.49 -70.45 19.26
C LYS A 168 -1.87 -71.44 18.16
N LYS A 169 -1.44 -71.15 16.92
CA LYS A 169 -1.77 -72.02 15.76
C LYS A 169 -1.01 -73.34 15.79
N THR A 170 0.19 -73.36 16.35
CA THR A 170 1.01 -74.60 16.46
C THR A 170 0.79 -75.37 17.77
N GLY A 171 -0.07 -74.88 18.66
CA GLY A 171 -0.36 -75.53 19.96
C GLY A 171 0.86 -75.45 20.91
N THR A 172 1.76 -74.54 20.72
CA THR A 172 2.96 -74.35 21.57
C THR A 172 2.79 -73.20 22.57
N LEU A 173 1.59 -72.66 22.72
CA LEU A 173 1.28 -71.66 23.75
C LEU A 173 1.31 -72.36 25.12
N LEU A 174 2.15 -71.83 26.03
CA LEU A 174 2.34 -72.46 27.40
C LEU A 174 1.12 -72.21 28.30
N ASP A 175 0.37 -71.15 28.06
CA ASP A 175 -0.87 -70.84 28.77
C ASP A 175 -1.97 -70.51 27.74
N GLU A 176 -2.97 -71.35 27.60
CA GLU A 176 -4.13 -71.18 26.68
C GLU A 176 -5.03 -70.02 27.08
N GLY A 177 -4.86 -69.44 28.27
CA GLY A 177 -5.59 -68.30 28.79
C GLY A 177 -4.91 -66.97 28.60
N GLU A 178 -3.67 -66.92 28.04
CA GLU A 178 -2.92 -65.68 27.84
C GLU A 178 -3.59 -64.81 26.80
N PRO A 179 -3.98 -63.55 27.14
CA PRO A 179 -4.62 -62.67 26.19
C PRO A 179 -3.64 -62.26 25.08
N ALA A 180 -4.15 -62.14 23.87
CA ALA A 180 -3.34 -61.71 22.73
C ALA A 180 -2.69 -60.35 22.97
N PRO A 181 -1.36 -60.13 22.69
CA PRO A 181 -0.74 -58.84 22.77
C PRO A 181 -1.51 -57.80 21.90
N PRO A 182 -1.84 -56.65 22.44
CA PRO A 182 -2.64 -55.66 21.70
C PRO A 182 -1.88 -55.08 20.50
N LEU A 183 -2.52 -55.09 19.32
CA LEU A 183 -2.07 -54.36 18.14
C LEU A 183 -2.71 -52.98 18.14
N ASP A 184 -2.46 -52.18 19.17
CA ASP A 184 -2.93 -50.82 19.28
C ASP A 184 -1.78 -49.84 19.00
N PHE A 185 -1.97 -48.94 18.07
CA PHE A 185 -1.02 -47.89 17.70
C PHE A 185 -1.57 -46.49 17.99
N GLY A 186 -2.69 -46.37 18.70
CA GLY A 186 -3.36 -45.12 18.96
C GLY A 186 -2.55 -44.13 19.81
N ASP A 187 -1.55 -44.57 20.53
CA ASP A 187 -0.58 -43.73 21.24
C ASP A 187 0.36 -43.00 20.23
N ILE A 188 0.83 -43.75 19.23
CA ILE A 188 1.69 -43.23 18.16
C ILE A 188 0.89 -42.32 17.23
N GLU A 189 -0.29 -42.74 16.81
CA GLU A 189 -1.19 -41.93 15.98
C GLU A 189 -1.51 -40.58 16.64
N ARG A 190 -1.84 -40.55 17.94
CA ARG A 190 -2.08 -39.33 18.69
C ARG A 190 -0.86 -38.41 18.78
N LYS A 191 0.34 -39.01 18.93
CA LYS A 191 1.60 -38.26 18.95
C LYS A 191 1.79 -37.47 17.62
N TYR A 192 1.59 -38.13 16.48
CA TYR A 192 1.81 -37.54 15.18
C TYR A 192 0.63 -36.68 14.72
N ALA A 193 -0.59 -36.99 15.05
CA ALA A 193 -1.76 -36.15 14.81
C ALA A 193 -1.64 -34.78 15.50
N GLY A 194 -1.08 -34.74 16.72
CA GLY A 194 -0.79 -33.49 17.43
C GLY A 194 0.31 -32.64 16.76
N GLN A 195 1.28 -33.28 16.10
CA GLN A 195 2.35 -32.58 15.39
C GLN A 195 1.92 -32.04 14.02
N LEU A 196 0.96 -32.66 13.37
CA LEU A 196 0.43 -32.26 12.07
C LEU A 196 -0.63 -31.15 12.13
N GLY A 197 -0.76 -30.46 13.26
CA GLY A 197 -1.49 -29.19 13.31
C GLY A 197 -2.97 -29.27 13.64
N GLY A 198 -3.36 -30.21 14.46
CA GLY A 198 -4.61 -30.07 15.21
C GLY A 198 -5.81 -30.84 14.68
N THR A 199 -6.51 -31.35 15.64
CA THR A 199 -7.67 -32.24 15.57
C THR A 199 -8.96 -31.56 15.03
N ASP A 200 -8.89 -30.29 14.61
CA ASP A 200 -10.08 -29.51 14.25
C ASP A 200 -10.36 -29.41 12.74
N LEU A 201 -9.51 -30.02 11.89
CA LEU A 201 -9.71 -30.03 10.45
C LEU A 201 -10.50 -31.28 10.02
N GLU A 202 -11.76 -31.08 9.68
CA GLU A 202 -12.61 -32.16 9.20
C GLU A 202 -12.20 -32.58 7.77
N GLY A 203 -11.78 -33.84 7.64
CA GLY A 203 -11.43 -34.40 6.32
C GLY A 203 -10.09 -33.93 5.76
N ASN A 204 -10.02 -33.71 4.44
CA ASN A 204 -8.82 -33.25 3.69
C ASN A 204 -8.91 -31.78 3.30
N ARG A 205 -9.83 -31.01 3.89
CA ARG A 205 -10.12 -29.62 3.53
C ARG A 205 -9.74 -28.68 4.66
N PHE A 206 -9.52 -27.41 4.30
CA PHE A 206 -9.39 -26.32 5.25
C PHE A 206 -10.78 -25.88 5.75
N SER A 207 -11.52 -26.82 6.33
CA SER A 207 -12.88 -26.61 6.82
C SER A 207 -12.97 -26.92 8.29
N ASN A 208 -13.73 -26.09 9.01
CA ASN A 208 -14.04 -26.32 10.42
C ASN A 208 -15.51 -26.05 10.66
N GLY A 209 -16.29 -27.11 10.72
CA GLY A 209 -17.76 -27.03 10.88
C GLY A 209 -18.17 -26.45 12.23
N SER A 210 -17.39 -26.69 13.30
CA SER A 210 -17.66 -26.16 14.63
C SER A 210 -17.43 -24.65 14.72
N ARG A 211 -16.48 -24.12 13.95
CA ARG A 211 -16.21 -22.68 13.83
C ARG A 211 -17.01 -22.00 12.73
N GLY A 212 -17.72 -22.77 11.92
CA GLY A 212 -18.51 -22.23 10.83
C GLY A 212 -17.72 -21.66 9.66
N LEU A 213 -16.49 -22.16 9.42
CA LEU A 213 -15.58 -21.59 8.43
C LEU A 213 -15.05 -22.66 7.47
N THR A 214 -14.93 -22.27 6.19
CA THR A 214 -14.13 -23.01 5.19
C THR A 214 -13.23 -22.03 4.44
N LEU A 215 -12.05 -22.48 4.01
CA LEU A 215 -10.98 -21.62 3.49
C LEU A 215 -10.41 -22.21 2.19
N MET A 216 -10.12 -21.30 1.25
CA MET A 216 -9.29 -21.55 0.07
C MET A 216 -8.07 -20.63 0.13
N ILE A 217 -6.91 -21.15 -0.21
CA ILE A 217 -5.66 -20.39 -0.30
C ILE A 217 -5.27 -20.28 -1.76
N ILE A 218 -5.10 -19.05 -2.22
CA ILE A 218 -4.61 -18.72 -3.56
C ILE A 218 -3.17 -18.24 -3.40
N GLU A 219 -2.22 -18.96 -3.96
CA GLU A 219 -0.83 -18.56 -4.03
C GLU A 219 -0.62 -17.65 -5.24
N VAL A 220 -0.11 -16.44 -4.99
CA VAL A 220 0.07 -15.45 -6.06
C VAL A 220 1.31 -15.78 -6.88
N GLY A 221 1.15 -15.79 -8.20
CA GLY A 221 2.21 -16.02 -9.17
C GLY A 221 2.99 -14.75 -9.45
N GLY A 222 4.28 -14.73 -9.10
CA GLY A 222 5.15 -13.59 -9.36
C GLY A 222 5.30 -12.62 -8.19
N PHE A 223 6.36 -11.79 -8.25
CA PHE A 223 6.81 -10.95 -7.13
C PHE A 223 6.41 -9.48 -7.26
N SER A 224 5.54 -9.18 -8.19
CA SER A 224 5.08 -7.82 -8.41
C SER A 224 3.85 -7.58 -7.55
N THR A 225 4.08 -7.39 -6.28
CA THR A 225 3.08 -6.96 -5.30
C THR A 225 2.75 -5.48 -5.44
N GLY A 226 2.58 -5.02 -6.66
CA GLY A 226 1.93 -3.75 -6.85
C GLY A 226 0.50 -3.86 -6.31
N ALA A 227 0.13 -2.99 -5.38
CA ALA A 227 -1.24 -2.93 -4.86
C ALA A 227 -2.31 -2.86 -5.97
N SER A 228 -1.94 -2.39 -7.16
CA SER A 228 -2.78 -2.43 -8.35
C SER A 228 -3.06 -3.86 -8.85
N GLN A 229 -2.09 -4.79 -8.75
CA GLN A 229 -2.27 -6.18 -9.13
C GLN A 229 -3.09 -6.93 -8.07
N ALA A 230 -2.82 -6.68 -6.78
CA ALA A 230 -3.64 -7.20 -5.70
C ALA A 230 -5.12 -6.77 -5.86
N ALA A 231 -5.35 -5.49 -6.12
CA ALA A 231 -6.71 -4.98 -6.37
C ALA A 231 -7.35 -5.53 -7.64
N ALA A 232 -6.56 -5.83 -8.69
CA ALA A 232 -7.08 -6.47 -9.91
C ALA A 232 -7.48 -7.93 -9.63
N LEU A 233 -6.62 -8.69 -8.95
CA LEU A 233 -6.92 -10.07 -8.57
C LEU A 233 -8.17 -10.17 -7.70
N ILE A 234 -8.31 -9.27 -6.72
CA ILE A 234 -9.49 -9.22 -5.84
C ILE A 234 -10.75 -8.89 -6.65
N ARG A 235 -10.68 -7.96 -7.60
CA ARG A 235 -11.82 -7.62 -8.47
C ARG A 235 -12.23 -8.81 -9.34
N HIS A 236 -11.28 -9.48 -10.00
CA HIS A 236 -11.56 -10.69 -10.81
C HIS A 236 -12.26 -11.76 -9.95
N LEU A 237 -11.75 -11.97 -8.73
CA LEU A 237 -12.35 -12.91 -7.79
C LEU A 237 -13.79 -12.51 -7.39
N GLN A 238 -14.03 -11.23 -7.12
CA GLN A 238 -15.37 -10.72 -6.79
C GLN A 238 -16.34 -10.84 -7.96
N ASP A 239 -15.86 -10.63 -9.18
CA ASP A 239 -16.63 -10.80 -10.40
C ASP A 239 -16.99 -12.29 -10.59
N ASP A 240 -16.04 -13.19 -10.40
CA ASP A 240 -16.30 -14.64 -10.45
C ASP A 240 -17.31 -15.09 -9.39
N VAL A 241 -17.22 -14.59 -8.17
CA VAL A 241 -18.22 -14.87 -7.12
C VAL A 241 -19.60 -14.37 -7.53
N ARG A 242 -19.68 -13.20 -8.16
CA ARG A 242 -20.94 -12.63 -8.64
C ARG A 242 -21.51 -13.46 -9.80
N ASP A 243 -20.67 -13.91 -10.71
CA ASP A 243 -21.05 -14.75 -11.87
C ASP A 243 -21.47 -16.15 -11.45
N LEU A 244 -21.02 -16.65 -10.30
CA LEU A 244 -21.49 -17.89 -9.67
C LEU A 244 -22.85 -17.72 -8.96
N GLY A 245 -23.42 -16.51 -8.98
CA GLY A 245 -24.72 -16.21 -8.37
C GLY A 245 -24.62 -15.72 -6.92
N GLY A 246 -23.38 -15.43 -6.44
CA GLY A 246 -23.12 -14.98 -5.09
C GLY A 246 -23.25 -16.09 -4.04
N THR A 247 -23.06 -15.75 -2.79
CA THR A 247 -23.13 -16.70 -1.66
C THR A 247 -24.54 -17.26 -1.45
N ASP A 248 -25.56 -16.44 -1.66
CA ASP A 248 -26.97 -16.82 -1.43
C ASP A 248 -27.46 -17.89 -2.40
N HIS A 249 -26.83 -18.05 -3.57
CA HIS A 249 -27.10 -19.13 -4.50
C HIS A 249 -26.76 -20.51 -3.91
N TYR A 250 -25.74 -20.60 -3.09
CA TYR A 250 -25.31 -21.85 -2.47
C TYR A 250 -26.04 -22.13 -1.15
N ALA A 251 -26.10 -21.13 -0.25
CA ALA A 251 -26.92 -21.18 0.95
C ALA A 251 -27.15 -19.77 1.54
N PRO A 252 -28.33 -19.50 2.10
CA PRO A 252 -28.63 -18.21 2.68
C PRO A 252 -27.79 -17.91 3.93
N GLY A 253 -27.30 -16.66 4.04
CA GLY A 253 -26.59 -16.18 5.19
C GLY A 253 -25.11 -16.51 5.21
N MET A 254 -24.56 -17.05 4.14
CA MET A 254 -23.10 -17.21 3.97
C MET A 254 -22.46 -15.87 3.62
N ARG A 255 -21.19 -15.69 4.05
CA ARG A 255 -20.40 -14.50 3.75
C ARG A 255 -19.02 -14.91 3.28
N ILE A 256 -18.45 -14.13 2.33
CA ILE A 256 -17.06 -14.26 1.90
C ILE A 256 -16.24 -13.16 2.54
N GLY A 257 -15.12 -13.55 3.14
CA GLY A 257 -14.06 -12.66 3.62
C GLY A 257 -12.76 -12.95 2.88
N LEU A 258 -11.96 -11.92 2.69
CA LEU A 258 -10.62 -12.04 2.13
C LEU A 258 -9.59 -11.77 3.24
N ALA A 259 -8.49 -12.52 3.22
CA ALA A 259 -7.41 -12.39 4.20
C ALA A 259 -6.05 -12.67 3.54
N GLY A 260 -4.97 -12.43 4.26
CA GLY A 260 -3.61 -12.62 3.77
C GLY A 260 -2.97 -11.37 3.21
N ASP A 261 -1.71 -11.47 2.82
CA ASP A 261 -0.87 -10.32 2.44
C ASP A 261 -1.46 -9.52 1.27
N VAL A 262 -2.06 -10.21 0.31
CA VAL A 262 -2.67 -9.58 -0.88
C VAL A 262 -3.90 -8.75 -0.50
N ALA A 263 -4.75 -9.27 0.40
CA ALA A 263 -5.93 -8.55 0.87
C ALA A 263 -5.53 -7.32 1.69
N ILE A 264 -4.60 -7.50 2.63
CA ILE A 264 -4.07 -6.41 3.48
C ILE A 264 -3.46 -5.30 2.60
N SER A 265 -2.61 -5.66 1.63
CA SER A 265 -1.98 -4.69 0.74
C SER A 265 -2.99 -3.91 -0.10
N ALA A 266 -4.05 -4.57 -0.57
CA ALA A 266 -5.11 -3.92 -1.34
C ALA A 266 -5.94 -2.97 -0.46
N GLU A 267 -6.30 -3.37 0.77
CA GLU A 267 -7.04 -2.54 1.72
C GLU A 267 -6.20 -1.34 2.19
N GLU A 268 -4.91 -1.55 2.50
CA GLU A 268 -3.99 -0.48 2.86
C GLU A 268 -3.89 0.56 1.75
N MET A 269 -3.74 0.11 0.50
CA MET A 269 -3.69 1.04 -0.63
C MET A 269 -5.02 1.78 -0.84
N ALA A 270 -6.14 1.11 -0.72
CA ALA A 270 -7.45 1.73 -0.83
C ALA A 270 -7.65 2.80 0.26
N ALA A 271 -7.27 2.50 1.50
CA ALA A 271 -7.29 3.45 2.61
C ALA A 271 -6.36 4.65 2.36
N LEU A 272 -5.12 4.41 1.91
CA LEU A 272 -4.18 5.47 1.56
C LEU A 272 -4.72 6.40 0.46
N VAL A 273 -5.30 5.86 -0.60
CA VAL A 273 -5.89 6.65 -1.69
C VAL A 273 -7.08 7.45 -1.18
N GLN A 274 -7.93 6.87 -0.34
CA GLN A 274 -9.07 7.55 0.26
C GLN A 274 -8.60 8.70 1.16
N ASP A 275 -7.64 8.46 2.05
CA ASP A 275 -7.09 9.46 2.97
C ASP A 275 -6.39 10.59 2.22
N LEU A 276 -5.61 10.26 1.18
CA LEU A 276 -4.99 11.26 0.30
C LEU A 276 -6.02 12.15 -0.38
N THR A 277 -7.09 11.55 -0.90
CA THR A 277 -8.15 12.28 -1.60
C THR A 277 -8.91 13.17 -0.64
N LEU A 278 -9.32 12.63 0.51
CA LEU A 278 -10.08 13.36 1.52
C LEU A 278 -9.24 14.49 2.13
N SER A 279 -8.00 14.22 2.54
CA SER A 279 -7.11 15.23 3.13
C SER A 279 -6.77 16.34 2.14
N SER A 280 -6.47 15.98 0.87
CA SER A 280 -6.19 16.96 -0.17
C SER A 280 -7.40 17.83 -0.48
N ALA A 281 -8.60 17.24 -0.60
CA ALA A 281 -9.84 17.99 -0.80
C ALA A 281 -10.12 18.94 0.37
N LEU A 282 -9.97 18.44 1.61
CA LEU A 282 -10.16 19.24 2.81
C LEU A 282 -9.20 20.44 2.86
N VAL A 283 -7.90 20.20 2.62
CA VAL A 283 -6.90 21.27 2.59
C VAL A 283 -7.27 22.32 1.53
N VAL A 284 -7.61 21.90 0.32
CA VAL A 284 -7.99 22.82 -0.75
C VAL A 284 -9.23 23.63 -0.36
N VAL A 285 -10.28 22.99 0.17
CA VAL A 285 -11.52 23.68 0.57
C VAL A 285 -11.26 24.67 1.70
N VAL A 286 -10.55 24.27 2.76
CA VAL A 286 -10.25 25.13 3.91
C VAL A 286 -9.39 26.32 3.48
N VAL A 287 -8.38 26.11 2.65
CA VAL A 287 -7.51 27.17 2.15
C VAL A 287 -8.29 28.11 1.23
N LEU A 288 -9.13 27.61 0.32
CA LEU A 288 -10.01 28.44 -0.53
C LEU A 288 -10.94 29.30 0.30
N LEU A 289 -11.57 28.70 1.32
CA LEU A 289 -12.48 29.40 2.23
C LEU A 289 -11.75 30.51 3.00
N ALA A 290 -10.58 30.17 3.59
CA ALA A 290 -9.77 31.16 4.32
C ALA A 290 -9.35 32.32 3.43
N LEU A 291 -8.90 32.05 2.20
CA LEU A 291 -8.53 33.08 1.25
C LEU A 291 -9.74 33.92 0.80
N PHE A 292 -10.88 33.29 0.58
CA PHE A 292 -12.10 33.99 0.22
C PHE A 292 -12.54 34.95 1.35
N VAL A 293 -12.53 34.48 2.59
CA VAL A 293 -12.86 35.30 3.76
C VAL A 293 -11.88 36.45 3.93
N PHE A 294 -10.58 36.19 3.76
CA PHE A 294 -9.52 37.18 3.93
C PHE A 294 -9.56 38.27 2.84
N TYR A 295 -9.57 37.86 1.57
CA TYR A 295 -9.54 38.82 0.46
C TYR A 295 -10.91 39.37 0.09
N ARG A 296 -12.00 38.66 0.42
CA ARG A 296 -13.38 39.01 0.06
C ARG A 296 -13.56 39.30 -1.44
N TRP A 297 -12.75 38.66 -2.27
CA TRP A 297 -12.71 38.89 -3.74
C TRP A 297 -12.45 37.56 -4.46
N ALA A 298 -13.49 37.06 -5.14
CA ALA A 298 -13.45 35.72 -5.75
C ALA A 298 -12.34 35.52 -6.80
N ARG A 299 -11.91 36.63 -7.49
CA ARG A 299 -10.83 36.55 -8.47
C ARG A 299 -9.45 36.28 -7.88
N SER A 300 -9.26 36.45 -6.60
CA SER A 300 -8.01 36.09 -5.90
C SER A 300 -7.77 34.59 -5.90
N LEU A 301 -8.82 33.79 -5.90
CA LEU A 301 -8.74 32.33 -5.84
C LEU A 301 -8.04 31.74 -7.07
N PRO A 302 -8.53 31.96 -8.32
CA PRO A 302 -7.83 31.45 -9.50
C PRO A 302 -6.43 32.05 -9.66
N ALA A 303 -6.22 33.32 -9.28
CA ALA A 303 -4.90 33.94 -9.35
C ALA A 303 -3.84 33.27 -8.49
N LEU A 304 -4.23 32.66 -7.37
CA LEU A 304 -3.33 31.92 -6.48
C LEU A 304 -3.26 30.43 -6.84
N PHE A 305 -4.40 29.79 -7.10
CA PHE A 305 -4.45 28.33 -7.29
C PHE A 305 -3.97 27.86 -8.66
N LEU A 306 -4.20 28.62 -9.75
CA LEU A 306 -3.73 28.20 -11.08
C LEU A 306 -2.21 28.09 -11.17
N PRO A 307 -1.42 29.10 -10.77
CA PRO A 307 0.04 28.97 -10.77
C PRO A 307 0.55 27.88 -9.82
N LEU A 308 -0.11 27.71 -8.66
CA LEU A 308 0.25 26.70 -7.68
C LEU A 308 0.00 25.27 -8.21
N GLY A 309 -1.17 25.04 -8.84
CA GLY A 309 -1.47 23.76 -9.48
C GLY A 309 -0.50 23.44 -10.62
N LEU A 310 -0.16 24.43 -11.46
CA LEU A 310 0.87 24.26 -12.47
C LEU A 310 2.24 23.94 -11.89
N ALA A 311 2.64 24.60 -10.79
CA ALA A 311 3.90 24.34 -10.12
C ALA A 311 3.96 22.90 -9.56
N ALA A 312 2.87 22.41 -8.95
CA ALA A 312 2.78 21.04 -8.48
C ALA A 312 2.89 20.03 -9.63
N VAL A 313 2.15 20.24 -10.71
CA VAL A 313 2.21 19.38 -11.91
C VAL A 313 3.62 19.37 -12.51
N TYR A 314 4.29 20.52 -12.59
CA TYR A 314 5.66 20.59 -13.07
C TYR A 314 6.66 19.89 -12.15
N ALA A 315 6.50 20.00 -10.83
CA ALA A 315 7.38 19.33 -9.88
C ALA A 315 7.36 17.81 -10.09
N PHE A 316 6.17 17.21 -10.13
CA PHE A 316 6.04 15.77 -10.39
C PHE A 316 6.45 15.38 -11.82
N GLY A 317 6.11 16.21 -12.81
CA GLY A 317 6.54 15.99 -14.19
C GLY A 317 8.05 15.96 -14.35
N LEU A 318 8.76 16.93 -13.74
CA LEU A 318 10.21 17.00 -13.75
C LEU A 318 10.87 15.87 -12.98
N ALA A 319 10.28 15.42 -11.85
CA ALA A 319 10.77 14.30 -11.07
C ALA A 319 10.87 13.00 -11.91
N SER A 320 10.04 12.84 -12.93
CA SER A 320 10.07 11.68 -13.83
C SER A 320 11.18 11.74 -14.90
N LEU A 321 11.82 12.91 -15.09
CA LEU A 321 12.85 13.12 -16.09
C LEU A 321 14.27 12.86 -15.53
N PRO A 322 15.28 12.62 -16.40
CA PRO A 322 16.67 12.62 -15.96
C PRO A 322 17.06 13.99 -15.34
N PRO A 323 17.85 14.00 -14.26
CA PRO A 323 18.59 12.91 -13.65
C PRO A 323 17.79 12.06 -12.64
N PHE A 324 16.61 12.51 -12.21
CA PHE A 324 15.86 11.90 -11.09
C PHE A 324 15.25 10.55 -11.46
N ARG A 325 14.62 10.44 -12.63
CA ARG A 325 14.01 9.21 -13.17
C ARG A 325 13.09 8.48 -12.17
N ILE A 326 12.30 9.24 -11.42
CA ILE A 326 11.31 8.67 -10.51
C ILE A 326 10.16 8.15 -11.38
N THR A 327 9.91 6.85 -11.32
CA THR A 327 8.85 6.16 -12.08
C THR A 327 7.67 5.73 -11.22
N GLU A 328 7.86 5.70 -9.90
CA GLU A 328 6.90 5.19 -8.92
C GLU A 328 6.99 6.04 -7.66
N LEU A 329 5.86 6.25 -6.99
CA LEU A 329 5.80 6.96 -5.73
C LEU A 329 5.60 5.96 -4.59
N ASN A 330 6.31 6.14 -3.49
CA ASN A 330 6.00 5.44 -2.25
C ASN A 330 4.89 6.18 -1.49
N SER A 331 4.30 5.53 -0.49
CA SER A 331 3.22 6.08 0.34
C SER A 331 3.59 7.44 0.96
N ASN A 332 4.84 7.63 1.38
CA ASN A 332 5.30 8.90 1.95
C ASN A 332 5.34 10.02 0.90
N THR A 333 5.82 9.72 -0.32
CA THR A 333 5.92 10.73 -1.39
C THR A 333 4.57 11.07 -2.01
N ALA A 334 3.56 10.24 -1.83
CA ALA A 334 2.21 10.53 -2.30
C ALA A 334 1.62 11.79 -1.64
N PHE A 335 1.98 12.08 -0.37
CA PHE A 335 1.55 13.29 0.34
C PHE A 335 2.25 14.58 -0.10
N LEU A 336 3.31 14.50 -0.92
CA LEU A 336 4.04 15.68 -1.40
C LEU A 336 3.15 16.69 -2.12
N GLY A 337 2.13 16.24 -2.83
CA GLY A 337 1.17 17.12 -3.49
C GLY A 337 0.53 18.10 -2.52
N SER A 338 0.04 17.63 -1.39
CA SER A 338 -0.57 18.45 -0.33
C SER A 338 0.45 19.40 0.31
N ILE A 339 1.68 18.95 0.50
CA ILE A 339 2.76 19.75 1.08
C ILE A 339 3.17 20.88 0.12
N ILE A 340 3.29 20.59 -1.20
CA ILE A 340 3.60 21.60 -2.23
C ILE A 340 2.52 22.67 -2.25
N VAL A 341 1.25 22.28 -2.16
CA VAL A 341 0.12 23.24 -2.11
C VAL A 341 0.19 24.07 -0.83
N GLY A 342 0.37 23.46 0.33
CA GLY A 342 0.41 24.15 1.62
C GLY A 342 1.56 25.15 1.74
N ASN A 343 2.76 24.78 1.32
CA ASN A 343 3.92 25.67 1.37
C ASN A 343 3.96 26.68 0.22
N GLY A 344 3.58 26.26 -0.98
CA GLY A 344 3.67 27.11 -2.18
C GLY A 344 2.70 28.28 -2.16
N ILE A 345 1.53 28.12 -1.54
CA ILE A 345 0.51 29.19 -1.49
C ILE A 345 0.98 30.44 -0.74
N ASN A 346 1.88 30.29 0.23
CA ASN A 346 2.40 31.40 1.03
C ASN A 346 3.07 32.47 0.16
N PHE A 347 3.83 32.07 -0.86
CA PHE A 347 4.48 32.99 -1.79
C PHE A 347 3.47 33.82 -2.59
N GLY A 348 2.41 33.16 -3.05
CA GLY A 348 1.32 33.82 -3.77
C GLY A 348 0.56 34.82 -2.89
N ILE A 349 0.26 34.44 -1.64
CA ILE A 349 -0.43 35.29 -0.67
C ILE A 349 0.36 36.58 -0.40
N ILE A 350 1.67 36.45 -0.15
CA ILE A 350 2.53 37.62 0.14
C ILE A 350 2.58 38.56 -1.07
N GLN A 351 2.75 38.02 -2.27
CA GLN A 351 2.77 38.83 -3.50
C GLN A 351 1.44 39.49 -3.79
N LEU A 352 0.32 38.77 -3.64
CA LEU A 352 -1.01 39.29 -3.85
C LEU A 352 -1.36 40.39 -2.84
N ALA A 353 -1.00 40.20 -1.57
CA ALA A 353 -1.22 41.19 -0.53
C ALA A 353 -0.50 42.51 -0.84
N ARG A 354 0.79 42.44 -1.22
CA ARG A 354 1.57 43.61 -1.63
C ARG A 354 1.05 44.27 -2.90
N TYR A 355 0.58 43.49 -3.87
CA TYR A 355 -0.09 44.01 -5.06
C TYR A 355 -1.37 44.78 -4.70
N LEU A 356 -2.24 44.21 -3.88
CA LEU A 356 -3.49 44.85 -3.49
C LEU A 356 -3.26 46.11 -2.66
N GLU A 357 -2.27 46.12 -1.78
CA GLU A 357 -1.85 47.27 -1.00
C GLU A 357 -1.41 48.42 -1.96
N ALA A 358 -0.55 48.12 -2.92
CA ALA A 358 -0.11 49.10 -3.91
C ALA A 358 -1.27 49.62 -4.79
N ARG A 359 -2.23 48.76 -5.14
CA ARG A 359 -3.46 49.15 -5.88
C ARG A 359 -4.37 50.05 -5.07
N ARG A 360 -4.54 49.78 -3.77
CA ARG A 360 -5.32 50.65 -2.87
C ARG A 360 -4.70 52.03 -2.71
N ASN A 361 -3.37 52.12 -2.79
CA ASN A 361 -2.62 53.39 -2.80
C ASN A 361 -2.62 54.09 -4.17
N GLY A 362 -3.53 53.73 -5.09
CA GLY A 362 -3.73 54.41 -6.37
C GLY A 362 -2.70 54.11 -7.46
N ARG A 363 -1.78 53.15 -7.28
CA ARG A 363 -0.79 52.79 -8.29
C ARG A 363 -1.45 52.10 -9.49
N THR A 364 -0.85 52.25 -10.67
CA THR A 364 -1.26 51.51 -11.87
C THR A 364 -1.06 50.02 -11.70
N VAL A 365 -1.67 49.17 -12.55
CA VAL A 365 -1.48 47.72 -12.50
C VAL A 365 -0.02 47.35 -12.66
N GLU A 366 0.67 47.96 -13.61
CA GLU A 366 2.09 47.73 -13.89
C GLU A 366 2.98 48.11 -12.73
N ASP A 367 2.79 49.32 -12.17
CA ASP A 367 3.56 49.78 -11.00
C ASP A 367 3.27 48.93 -9.74
N ALA A 368 2.03 48.54 -9.51
CA ALA A 368 1.66 47.73 -8.39
C ALA A 368 2.28 46.31 -8.45
N LEU A 369 2.30 45.69 -9.62
CA LEU A 369 3.01 44.43 -9.85
C LEU A 369 4.52 44.56 -9.69
N ALA A 370 5.11 45.63 -10.19
CA ALA A 370 6.54 45.90 -10.06
C ALA A 370 6.94 46.09 -8.58
N VAL A 371 6.13 46.79 -7.81
CA VAL A 371 6.35 46.97 -6.35
C VAL A 371 6.18 45.67 -5.59
N ALA A 372 5.14 44.89 -5.89
CA ALA A 372 4.91 43.59 -5.25
C ALA A 372 6.10 42.64 -5.50
N LEU A 373 6.51 42.49 -6.75
CA LEU A 373 7.62 41.61 -7.14
C LEU A 373 8.95 42.07 -6.51
N TRP A 374 9.25 43.39 -6.60
CA TRP A 374 10.49 43.93 -6.04
C TRP A 374 10.57 43.86 -4.52
N GLY A 375 9.47 44.18 -3.84
CA GLY A 375 9.41 44.20 -2.38
C GLY A 375 9.46 42.82 -1.73
N THR A 376 8.97 41.79 -2.42
CA THR A 376 8.91 40.41 -1.86
C THR A 376 10.06 39.52 -2.32
N ARG A 377 10.84 39.90 -3.35
CA ARG A 377 11.80 39.00 -4.02
C ARG A 377 12.83 38.32 -3.10
N TRP A 378 13.42 39.06 -2.18
CA TRP A 378 14.42 38.48 -1.27
C TRP A 378 13.80 37.60 -0.21
N GLY A 379 12.68 38.01 0.36
CA GLY A 379 11.95 37.19 1.35
C GLY A 379 11.44 35.88 0.74
N THR A 380 10.84 35.96 -0.45
CA THR A 380 10.35 34.75 -1.15
C THR A 380 11.52 33.86 -1.62
N LEU A 381 12.60 34.46 -2.15
CA LEU A 381 13.76 33.68 -2.58
C LEU A 381 14.45 32.98 -1.41
N SER A 382 14.70 33.69 -0.31
CA SER A 382 15.35 33.08 0.87
C SER A 382 14.49 31.97 1.48
N ALA A 383 13.17 32.15 1.56
CA ALA A 383 12.26 31.11 2.04
C ALA A 383 12.21 29.91 1.09
N ALA A 384 12.17 30.14 -0.23
CA ALA A 384 12.21 29.06 -1.22
C ALA A 384 13.54 28.29 -1.17
N MET A 385 14.67 29.00 -1.04
CA MET A 385 15.99 28.37 -0.89
C MET A 385 16.08 27.54 0.42
N ALA A 386 15.61 28.09 1.53
CA ALA A 386 15.61 27.38 2.81
C ALA A 386 14.78 26.08 2.71
N ALA A 387 13.58 26.14 2.15
CA ALA A 387 12.75 24.97 1.92
C ALA A 387 13.42 23.98 0.95
N GLY A 388 13.99 24.48 -0.16
CA GLY A 388 14.72 23.65 -1.13
C GLY A 388 15.93 22.94 -0.52
N ILE A 389 16.74 23.62 0.30
CA ILE A 389 17.88 23.03 1.01
C ILE A 389 17.37 21.98 2.01
N ALA A 390 16.30 22.27 2.76
CA ALA A 390 15.71 21.34 3.73
C ALA A 390 15.25 20.04 3.04
N TYR A 391 14.54 20.14 1.92
CA TYR A 391 14.14 18.96 1.15
C TYR A 391 15.35 18.26 0.51
N ALA A 392 16.26 18.99 -0.13
CA ALA A 392 17.45 18.42 -0.74
C ALA A 392 18.34 17.66 0.27
N SER A 393 18.35 18.06 1.55
CA SER A 393 19.09 17.34 2.58
C SER A 393 18.60 15.90 2.79
N LEU A 394 17.32 15.62 2.47
CA LEU A 394 16.75 14.28 2.56
C LEU A 394 17.35 13.32 1.52
N VAL A 395 17.90 13.83 0.42
CA VAL A 395 18.61 13.01 -0.59
C VAL A 395 19.82 12.28 0.00
N ALA A 396 20.43 12.85 1.05
CA ALA A 396 21.56 12.23 1.74
C ALA A 396 21.17 11.08 2.68
N MET A 397 19.87 10.85 2.92
CA MET A 397 19.40 9.79 3.79
C MET A 397 19.52 8.42 3.13
N GLN A 398 19.82 7.40 3.93
CA GLN A 398 19.86 6.01 3.46
C GLN A 398 18.45 5.45 3.22
N PHE A 399 17.46 5.90 3.98
CA PHE A 399 16.07 5.50 3.86
C PHE A 399 15.47 6.01 2.54
N ARG A 400 15.16 5.10 1.62
CA ARG A 400 14.71 5.44 0.25
C ARG A 400 13.43 6.26 0.23
N GLY A 401 12.52 5.99 1.17
CA GLY A 401 11.28 6.75 1.29
C GLY A 401 11.54 8.25 1.43
N PHE A 402 12.47 8.66 2.31
CA PHE A 402 12.85 10.06 2.48
C PHE A 402 13.74 10.58 1.35
N ARG A 403 14.61 9.74 0.78
CA ARG A 403 15.46 10.15 -0.35
C ARG A 403 14.64 10.51 -1.60
N GLN A 404 13.53 9.84 -1.85
CA GLN A 404 12.61 10.21 -2.94
C GLN A 404 11.82 11.47 -2.64
N PHE A 405 11.67 11.81 -1.37
CA PHE A 405 10.98 13.00 -0.93
C PHE A 405 11.80 14.27 -1.19
N GLY A 406 13.13 14.20 -1.06
CA GLY A 406 14.09 15.28 -1.32
C GLY A 406 14.39 15.52 -2.78
#